data_e92ae508df2c3ee091399547308422cf
#
_entry.id   e92ae508df2c3ee091399547308422cf
#
_cell.length_a   1.000
_cell.length_b   1.000
_cell.length_c   1.000
_cell.angle_alpha   90.00
_cell.angle_beta   90.00
_cell.angle_gamma   90.00
#
_symmetry.space_group_name_H-M   'P 1'
#
loop_
_entity.id
_entity.type
_entity.pdbx_description
1 polymer ?
#
loop_
_entity_poly.entity_id
_entity_poly.type
_entity_poly.pdbx_seq_one_letter_code
_entity_poly.pdbx_strand_id
1 'polypeptide(L)'
;VTFEYFPYEMQDPESFTIDIIKEISPNSMDWEIMKEVSLLDIDDDVLYRQFNTLSKGEQTKALLAAMFLKENSFLLIDEPTNHLDAEGRKKLSSYLAKKKGFILISHDRAFLDNCIDHILAINKTNIEIQRGNFSSWWRNKELQDSFELAENKKLKKDIGRLSSSAKRTTVWSDSVESSKHGTTNSGSKLDKGYVGHKAAKMMKRAKNIESRQQDMIDEKSKLLKNIESNESLKIAPLTIYKKKLVELTDV
;
A
#
# COMPACT_ATOMS: atom_id res chain seq x y z
N VAL A 1 -23.20 0.73 18.28
CA VAL A 1 -21.77 0.35 18.24
C VAL A 1 -20.97 1.61 18.40
N THR A 2 -20.10 1.65 19.41
CA THR A 2 -19.14 2.72 19.65
C THR A 2 -17.78 2.32 19.07
N PHE A 3 -17.06 3.27 18.48
CA PHE A 3 -15.69 3.04 18.04
C PHE A 3 -14.73 3.40 19.16
N GLU A 4 -13.83 2.51 19.48
CA GLU A 4 -12.78 2.72 20.48
C GLU A 4 -11.42 2.61 19.80
N TYR A 5 -10.49 3.46 20.21
CA TYR A 5 -9.17 3.55 19.59
C TYR A 5 -8.07 3.09 20.55
N PHE A 6 -7.19 2.22 20.06
CA PHE A 6 -5.98 1.83 20.77
C PHE A 6 -4.76 2.38 19.98
N PRO A 7 -3.77 3.03 20.63
CA PRO A 7 -3.56 3.12 22.08
C PRO A 7 -4.56 4.04 22.79
N TYR A 8 -5.02 3.60 23.96
CA TYR A 8 -5.97 4.35 24.79
C TYR A 8 -5.24 5.41 25.61
N GLU A 9 -5.73 6.65 25.60
CA GLU A 9 -5.20 7.75 26.41
C GLU A 9 -5.82 7.70 27.80
N MET A 10 -4.97 7.43 28.80
CA MET A 10 -5.39 7.35 30.20
C MET A 10 -5.34 8.69 30.87
N GLN A 11 -6.31 8.94 31.79
CA GLN A 11 -6.36 10.16 32.58
C GLN A 11 -5.43 10.10 33.80
N ASP A 12 -5.35 8.94 34.47
CA ASP A 12 -4.54 8.75 35.67
C ASP A 12 -3.72 7.43 35.59
N PRO A 13 -2.45 7.49 35.16
CA PRO A 13 -1.60 6.32 35.09
C PRO A 13 -1.06 5.84 36.46
N GLU A 14 -1.31 6.54 37.56
CA GLU A 14 -0.89 6.14 38.90
C GLU A 14 -1.90 5.22 39.60
N SER A 15 -3.11 5.11 39.06
CA SER A 15 -4.15 4.20 39.54
C SER A 15 -3.74 2.73 39.41
N PHE A 16 -4.37 1.86 40.20
CA PHE A 16 -4.17 0.41 40.07
C PHE A 16 -4.70 -0.10 38.71
N THR A 17 -4.05 -1.11 38.18
CA THR A 17 -4.40 -1.66 36.86
C THR A 17 -5.85 -2.13 36.79
N ILE A 18 -6.36 -2.74 37.86
CA ILE A 18 -7.75 -3.18 37.94
C ILE A 18 -8.74 -2.01 37.87
N ASP A 19 -8.41 -0.87 38.50
CA ASP A 19 -9.27 0.31 38.50
C ASP A 19 -9.34 0.93 37.09
N ILE A 20 -8.22 0.98 36.38
CA ILE A 20 -8.17 1.42 34.98
C ILE A 20 -9.00 0.50 34.08
N ILE A 21 -8.90 -0.82 34.27
CA ILE A 21 -9.72 -1.77 33.51
C ILE A 21 -11.20 -1.53 33.76
N LYS A 22 -11.60 -1.29 35.02
CA LYS A 22 -12.98 -0.99 35.38
C LYS A 22 -13.46 0.39 34.90
N GLU A 23 -12.57 1.36 34.79
CA GLU A 23 -12.89 2.67 34.19
C GLU A 23 -13.23 2.51 32.70
N ILE A 24 -12.43 1.74 31.94
CA ILE A 24 -12.66 1.49 30.52
C ILE A 24 -13.92 0.63 30.31
N SER A 25 -14.15 -0.33 31.18
CA SER A 25 -15.19 -1.36 31.07
C SER A 25 -15.96 -1.52 32.40
N PRO A 26 -16.83 -0.53 32.73
CA PRO A 26 -17.46 -0.44 34.06
C PRO A 26 -18.41 -1.61 34.40
N ASN A 27 -18.95 -2.26 33.38
CA ASN A 27 -19.91 -3.36 33.56
C ASN A 27 -19.24 -4.73 33.70
N SER A 28 -17.90 -4.80 33.57
CA SER A 28 -17.17 -6.08 33.63
C SER A 28 -17.05 -6.60 35.05
N MET A 29 -17.32 -7.88 35.24
CA MET A 29 -17.14 -8.55 36.50
C MET A 29 -15.68 -8.97 36.71
N ASP A 30 -15.22 -9.06 37.96
CA ASP A 30 -13.82 -9.39 38.27
C ASP A 30 -13.37 -10.72 37.62
N TRP A 31 -14.24 -11.73 37.56
CA TRP A 31 -13.93 -13.02 36.91
C TRP A 31 -13.74 -12.90 35.38
N GLU A 32 -14.42 -11.95 34.72
CA GLU A 32 -14.23 -11.66 33.30
C GLU A 32 -12.88 -11.00 33.06
N ILE A 33 -12.52 -10.04 33.92
CA ILE A 33 -11.22 -9.37 33.90
C ILE A 33 -10.10 -10.42 34.06
N MET A 34 -10.17 -11.27 35.10
CA MET A 34 -9.19 -12.32 35.33
C MET A 34 -9.06 -13.28 34.14
N LYS A 35 -10.18 -13.66 33.53
CA LYS A 35 -10.19 -14.51 32.33
C LYS A 35 -9.47 -13.86 31.16
N GLU A 36 -9.76 -12.58 30.86
CA GLU A 36 -9.11 -11.89 29.72
C GLU A 36 -7.61 -11.70 29.96
N VAL A 37 -7.23 -11.33 31.17
CA VAL A 37 -5.84 -11.16 31.60
C VAL A 37 -5.06 -12.46 31.48
N SER A 38 -5.65 -13.59 31.96
CA SER A 38 -5.07 -14.94 31.82
C SER A 38 -4.90 -15.36 30.36
N LEU A 39 -5.83 -15.01 29.47
CA LEU A 39 -5.71 -15.32 28.03
C LEU A 39 -4.53 -14.58 27.36
N LEU A 40 -4.10 -13.46 27.93
CA LEU A 40 -2.96 -12.65 27.47
C LEU A 40 -1.66 -13.00 28.20
N ASP A 41 -1.69 -13.99 29.10
CA ASP A 41 -0.53 -14.41 29.88
C ASP A 41 0.03 -13.24 30.70
N ILE A 42 -0.83 -12.63 31.47
CA ILE A 42 -0.52 -11.61 32.46
C ILE A 42 -0.76 -12.24 33.84
N ASP A 43 0.20 -12.09 34.74
CA ASP A 43 0.08 -12.59 36.10
C ASP A 43 -0.98 -11.79 36.87
N ASP A 44 -1.71 -12.46 37.76
CA ASP A 44 -2.82 -11.87 38.55
C ASP A 44 -2.35 -10.70 39.44
N ASP A 45 -1.08 -10.74 39.90
CA ASP A 45 -0.50 -9.68 40.73
C ASP A 45 -0.40 -8.34 39.98
N VAL A 46 -0.29 -8.37 38.65
CA VAL A 46 -0.27 -7.17 37.78
C VAL A 46 -1.51 -6.32 37.95
N LEU A 47 -2.67 -6.93 38.23
CA LEU A 47 -3.94 -6.21 38.44
C LEU A 47 -3.89 -5.31 39.67
N TYR A 48 -3.11 -5.66 40.66
CA TYR A 48 -2.98 -4.92 41.93
C TYR A 48 -1.74 -4.03 42.01
N ARG A 49 -1.04 -3.88 40.89
CA ARG A 49 0.09 -2.93 40.76
C ARG A 49 -0.37 -1.65 40.11
N GLN A 50 0.34 -0.55 40.44
CA GLN A 50 0.13 0.73 39.75
C GLN A 50 0.50 0.58 38.27
N PHE A 51 -0.35 1.08 37.39
CA PHE A 51 -0.21 0.89 35.95
C PHE A 51 1.09 1.47 35.38
N ASN A 52 1.55 2.61 35.90
CA ASN A 52 2.83 3.23 35.51
C ASN A 52 4.05 2.40 35.84
N THR A 53 3.95 1.45 36.80
CA THR A 53 5.04 0.53 37.19
C THR A 53 5.13 -0.71 36.29
N LEU A 54 4.15 -0.93 35.43
CA LEU A 54 4.12 -2.06 34.51
C LEU A 54 5.07 -1.84 33.34
N SER A 55 5.61 -2.91 32.80
CA SER A 55 6.30 -2.87 31.51
C SER A 55 5.35 -2.39 30.40
N LYS A 56 5.87 -1.80 29.36
CA LYS A 56 5.04 -1.34 28.22
C LYS A 56 4.25 -2.49 27.57
N GLY A 57 4.81 -3.70 27.59
CA GLY A 57 4.12 -4.90 27.11
C GLY A 57 2.93 -5.30 27.98
N GLU A 58 3.09 -5.29 29.32
CA GLU A 58 1.99 -5.53 30.26
C GLU A 58 0.90 -4.45 30.14
N GLN A 59 1.28 -3.18 30.04
CA GLN A 59 0.35 -2.07 29.82
C GLN A 59 -0.48 -2.30 28.55
N THR A 60 0.17 -2.64 27.42
CA THR A 60 -0.50 -2.92 26.14
C THR A 60 -1.51 -4.04 26.27
N LYS A 61 -1.11 -5.16 26.89
CA LYS A 61 -1.98 -6.32 27.08
C LYS A 61 -3.16 -6.00 28.00
N ALA A 62 -2.93 -5.30 29.13
CA ALA A 62 -3.98 -4.93 30.09
C ALA A 62 -5.02 -4.00 29.45
N LEU A 63 -4.58 -3.01 28.69
CA LEU A 63 -5.49 -2.10 27.97
C LEU A 63 -6.31 -2.83 26.91
N LEU A 64 -5.70 -3.74 26.15
CA LEU A 64 -6.44 -4.53 25.15
C LEU A 64 -7.46 -5.45 25.82
N ALA A 65 -7.13 -6.07 26.98
CA ALA A 65 -8.08 -6.85 27.76
C ALA A 65 -9.29 -6.00 28.18
N ALA A 66 -9.04 -4.81 28.73
CA ALA A 66 -10.08 -3.87 29.13
C ALA A 66 -11.00 -3.46 27.97
N MET A 67 -10.41 -3.13 26.82
CA MET A 67 -11.15 -2.68 25.63
C MET A 67 -12.02 -3.80 25.02
N PHE A 68 -11.55 -5.05 25.04
CA PHE A 68 -12.34 -6.20 24.57
C PHE A 68 -13.43 -6.64 25.55
N LEU A 69 -13.38 -6.23 26.81
CA LEU A 69 -14.45 -6.41 27.79
C LEU A 69 -15.59 -5.39 27.60
N LYS A 70 -15.32 -4.26 26.95
CA LYS A 70 -16.32 -3.20 26.74
C LYS A 70 -17.40 -3.67 25.77
N GLU A 71 -18.63 -3.72 26.23
CA GLU A 71 -19.78 -4.13 25.43
C GLU A 71 -20.08 -3.15 24.28
N ASN A 72 -20.61 -3.67 23.16
CA ASN A 72 -21.03 -2.89 21.99
C ASN A 72 -19.95 -1.99 21.39
N SER A 73 -18.69 -2.34 21.58
CA SER A 73 -17.55 -1.63 21.04
C SER A 73 -17.00 -2.29 19.77
N PHE A 74 -16.46 -1.47 18.87
CA PHE A 74 -15.68 -1.90 17.72
C PHE A 74 -14.31 -1.25 17.83
N LEU A 75 -13.24 -2.06 17.87
CA LEU A 75 -11.91 -1.59 18.19
C LEU A 75 -11.13 -1.22 16.94
N LEU A 76 -10.46 -0.07 16.98
CA LEU A 76 -9.46 0.36 16.02
C LEU A 76 -8.11 0.25 16.71
N ILE A 77 -7.33 -0.76 16.35
CA ILE A 77 -6.08 -1.13 17.03
C ILE A 77 -4.91 -0.74 16.12
N ASP A 78 -4.08 0.20 16.58
CA ASP A 78 -2.93 0.69 15.85
C ASP A 78 -1.63 0.25 16.51
N GLU A 79 -0.81 -0.54 15.78
CA GLU A 79 0.53 -1.00 16.13
C GLU A 79 0.66 -1.58 17.56
N PRO A 80 -0.15 -2.57 17.97
CA PRO A 80 -0.12 -3.11 19.33
C PRO A 80 1.15 -3.94 19.62
N THR A 81 1.96 -4.19 18.61
CA THR A 81 3.17 -5.03 18.69
C THR A 81 4.44 -4.26 19.06
N ASN A 82 4.41 -2.91 19.07
CA ASN A 82 5.60 -2.08 19.21
C ASN A 82 6.39 -2.30 20.50
N HIS A 83 5.75 -2.71 21.59
CA HIS A 83 6.38 -2.90 22.89
C HIS A 83 6.37 -4.35 23.37
N LEU A 84 6.09 -5.28 22.46
CA LEU A 84 6.02 -6.70 22.77
C LEU A 84 7.26 -7.45 22.26
N ASP A 85 7.75 -8.35 23.04
CA ASP A 85 8.73 -9.36 22.63
C ASP A 85 8.10 -10.42 21.71
N ALA A 86 8.89 -11.36 21.22
CA ALA A 86 8.41 -12.39 20.30
C ALA A 86 7.32 -13.29 20.90
N GLU A 87 7.43 -13.61 22.20
CA GLU A 87 6.45 -14.42 22.91
C GLU A 87 5.15 -13.65 23.14
N GLY A 88 5.23 -12.40 23.59
CA GLY A 88 4.08 -11.52 23.75
C GLY A 88 3.31 -11.29 22.45
N ARG A 89 4.01 -11.12 21.32
CA ARG A 89 3.36 -11.03 19.98
C ARG A 89 2.61 -12.31 19.63
N LYS A 90 3.21 -13.48 19.88
CA LYS A 90 2.55 -14.76 19.63
C LYS A 90 1.31 -14.96 20.50
N LYS A 91 1.37 -14.58 21.77
CA LYS A 91 0.22 -14.65 22.69
C LYS A 91 -0.88 -13.70 22.25
N LEU A 92 -0.52 -12.44 21.93
CA LEU A 92 -1.48 -11.45 21.45
C LEU A 92 -2.13 -11.86 20.12
N SER A 93 -1.37 -12.43 19.17
CA SER A 93 -1.97 -12.92 17.91
C SER A 93 -2.96 -14.04 18.14
N SER A 94 -2.64 -15.00 19.04
CA SER A 94 -3.54 -16.10 19.39
C SER A 94 -4.80 -15.62 20.15
N TYR A 95 -4.68 -14.55 20.90
CA TYR A 95 -5.79 -13.88 21.57
C TYR A 95 -6.70 -13.17 20.55
N LEU A 96 -6.14 -12.33 19.68
CA LEU A 96 -6.90 -11.60 18.67
C LEU A 96 -7.60 -12.52 17.66
N ALA A 97 -7.00 -13.65 17.31
CA ALA A 97 -7.61 -14.65 16.43
C ALA A 97 -8.96 -15.19 16.93
N LYS A 98 -9.21 -15.11 18.26
CA LYS A 98 -10.47 -15.53 18.89
C LYS A 98 -11.46 -14.39 19.08
N LYS A 99 -11.05 -13.14 18.83
CA LYS A 99 -11.87 -11.94 19.00
C LYS A 99 -12.53 -11.53 17.69
N LYS A 100 -13.58 -10.72 17.81
CA LYS A 100 -14.33 -10.16 16.67
C LYS A 100 -14.59 -8.68 16.91
N GLY A 101 -14.91 -7.94 15.84
CA GLY A 101 -15.28 -6.53 15.95
C GLY A 101 -14.09 -5.60 16.13
N PHE A 102 -13.02 -5.80 15.33
CA PHE A 102 -11.87 -4.90 15.32
C PHE A 102 -11.28 -4.71 13.93
N ILE A 103 -10.59 -3.60 13.73
CA ILE A 103 -9.65 -3.33 12.65
C ILE A 103 -8.26 -3.21 13.26
N LEU A 104 -7.30 -3.89 12.68
CA LEU A 104 -5.91 -3.93 13.15
C LEU A 104 -4.99 -3.33 12.10
N ILE A 105 -4.16 -2.37 12.52
CA ILE A 105 -3.07 -1.80 11.74
C ILE A 105 -1.76 -2.32 12.33
N SER A 106 -0.92 -2.94 11.53
CA SER A 106 0.42 -3.37 11.93
C SER A 106 1.35 -3.53 10.74
N HIS A 107 2.64 -3.29 10.96
CA HIS A 107 3.68 -3.58 9.99
C HIS A 107 4.30 -4.98 10.17
N ASP A 108 3.92 -5.72 11.21
CA ASP A 108 4.36 -7.10 11.46
C ASP A 108 3.51 -8.09 10.67
N ARG A 109 4.03 -8.52 9.53
CA ARG A 109 3.34 -9.44 8.59
C ARG A 109 3.05 -10.79 9.22
N ALA A 110 3.99 -11.33 10.00
CA ALA A 110 3.83 -12.63 10.66
C ALA A 110 2.76 -12.57 11.75
N PHE A 111 2.64 -11.44 12.44
CA PHE A 111 1.60 -11.20 13.41
C PHE A 111 0.22 -11.14 12.73
N LEU A 112 0.09 -10.36 11.65
CA LEU A 112 -1.16 -10.25 10.88
C LEU A 112 -1.62 -11.61 10.34
N ASP A 113 -0.73 -12.41 9.79
CA ASP A 113 -1.07 -13.73 9.22
C ASP A 113 -1.76 -14.68 10.21
N ASN A 114 -1.48 -14.50 11.50
CA ASN A 114 -2.00 -15.37 12.54
C ASN A 114 -3.31 -14.90 13.19
N CYS A 115 -3.73 -13.65 12.98
CA CYS A 115 -4.87 -13.09 13.74
C CYS A 115 -5.97 -12.44 12.88
N ILE A 116 -5.78 -12.29 11.56
CA ILE A 116 -6.77 -11.66 10.69
C ILE A 116 -7.36 -12.65 9.69
N ASP A 117 -8.59 -12.39 9.26
CA ASP A 117 -9.33 -13.14 8.24
C ASP A 117 -9.74 -12.31 7.03
N HIS A 118 -9.59 -10.99 7.13
CA HIS A 118 -9.85 -10.03 6.05
C HIS A 118 -8.77 -8.96 6.01
N ILE A 119 -8.51 -8.45 4.81
CA ILE A 119 -7.63 -7.32 4.57
C ILE A 119 -8.40 -6.18 3.94
N LEU A 120 -8.26 -4.99 4.52
CA LEU A 120 -8.73 -3.74 3.96
C LEU A 120 -7.51 -2.99 3.41
N ALA A 121 -7.38 -2.95 2.08
CA ALA A 121 -6.30 -2.24 1.40
C ALA A 121 -6.79 -0.88 0.91
N ILE A 122 -6.11 0.19 1.36
CA ILE A 122 -6.38 1.56 0.92
C ILE A 122 -5.41 1.88 -0.22
N ASN A 123 -5.89 1.80 -1.45
CA ASN A 123 -5.14 2.17 -2.64
C ASN A 123 -5.38 3.66 -2.98
N LYS A 124 -4.59 4.21 -3.93
CA LYS A 124 -4.74 5.61 -4.37
C LYS A 124 -6.12 5.97 -4.91
N THR A 125 -6.84 5.02 -5.47
CA THR A 125 -8.11 5.25 -6.19
C THR A 125 -9.30 4.52 -5.63
N ASN A 126 -9.09 3.47 -4.85
CA ASN A 126 -10.14 2.62 -4.30
C ASN A 126 -9.74 2.02 -2.95
N ILE A 127 -10.75 1.55 -2.23
CA ILE A 127 -10.58 0.72 -1.03
C ILE A 127 -11.05 -0.68 -1.41
N GLU A 128 -10.21 -1.66 -1.16
CA GLU A 128 -10.51 -3.07 -1.45
C GLU A 128 -10.55 -3.88 -0.17
N ILE A 129 -11.57 -4.73 -0.05
CA ILE A 129 -11.66 -5.70 1.05
C ILE A 129 -11.53 -7.08 0.45
N GLN A 130 -10.53 -7.84 0.93
CA GLN A 130 -10.29 -9.21 0.51
C GLN A 130 -10.33 -10.16 1.71
N ARG A 131 -10.96 -11.31 1.53
CA ARG A 131 -10.92 -12.39 2.52
C ARG A 131 -9.61 -13.16 2.41
N GLY A 132 -8.98 -13.40 3.55
CA GLY A 132 -7.73 -14.12 3.66
C GLY A 132 -6.76 -13.45 4.64
N ASN A 133 -5.58 -14.05 4.79
CA ASN A 133 -4.49 -13.50 5.59
C ASN A 133 -3.58 -12.60 4.74
N PHE A 134 -2.62 -11.92 5.40
CA PHE A 134 -1.72 -10.97 4.74
C PHE A 134 -0.90 -11.63 3.62
N SER A 135 -0.34 -12.84 3.87
CA SER A 135 0.47 -13.55 2.87
C SER A 135 -0.30 -13.92 1.62
N SER A 136 -1.58 -14.32 1.75
CA SER A 136 -2.43 -14.64 0.60
C SER A 136 -2.76 -13.38 -0.23
N TRP A 137 -3.10 -12.30 0.45
CA TRP A 137 -3.35 -11.00 -0.18
C TRP A 137 -2.09 -10.47 -0.88
N TRP A 138 -0.93 -10.51 -0.22
CA TRP A 138 0.33 -10.02 -0.77
C TRP A 138 0.72 -10.75 -2.05
N ARG A 139 0.58 -12.08 -2.05
CA ARG A 139 0.83 -12.91 -3.26
C ARG A 139 -0.09 -12.52 -4.43
N ASN A 140 -1.37 -12.31 -4.14
CA ASN A 140 -2.33 -11.86 -5.16
C ASN A 140 -1.95 -10.47 -5.69
N LYS A 141 -1.56 -9.57 -4.81
CA LYS A 141 -1.12 -8.22 -5.15
C LYS A 141 0.14 -8.24 -6.04
N GLU A 142 1.15 -9.04 -5.67
CA GLU A 142 2.37 -9.19 -6.49
C GLU A 142 2.06 -9.75 -7.89
N LEU A 143 1.18 -10.73 -8.00
CA LEU A 143 0.75 -11.27 -9.29
C LEU A 143 0.03 -10.22 -10.12
N GLN A 144 -0.89 -9.48 -9.53
CA GLN A 144 -1.59 -8.39 -10.19
C GLN A 144 -0.63 -7.30 -10.66
N ASP A 145 0.24 -6.82 -9.79
CA ASP A 145 1.24 -5.79 -10.11
C ASP A 145 2.18 -6.25 -11.24
N SER A 146 2.63 -7.51 -11.20
CA SER A 146 3.47 -8.09 -12.25
C SER A 146 2.75 -8.16 -13.61
N PHE A 147 1.48 -8.53 -13.61
CA PHE A 147 0.63 -8.55 -14.81
C PHE A 147 0.44 -7.13 -15.37
N GLU A 148 0.08 -6.18 -14.53
CA GLU A 148 -0.12 -4.78 -14.92
C GLU A 148 1.18 -4.14 -15.46
N LEU A 149 2.32 -4.45 -14.85
CA LEU A 149 3.64 -4.01 -15.34
C LEU A 149 3.97 -4.61 -16.73
N ALA A 150 3.68 -5.90 -16.93
CA ALA A 150 3.89 -6.57 -18.21
C ALA A 150 3.00 -5.99 -19.31
N GLU A 151 1.71 -5.78 -19.01
CA GLU A 151 0.78 -5.12 -19.91
C GLU A 151 1.24 -3.70 -20.26
N ASN A 152 1.63 -2.93 -19.25
CA ASN A 152 2.12 -1.57 -19.42
C ASN A 152 3.37 -1.51 -20.31
N LYS A 153 4.32 -2.45 -20.13
CA LYS A 153 5.51 -2.58 -20.98
C LYS A 153 5.13 -2.90 -22.43
N LYS A 154 4.16 -3.78 -22.64
CA LYS A 154 3.65 -4.13 -23.99
C LYS A 154 3.03 -2.90 -24.65
N LEU A 155 2.20 -2.17 -23.92
CA LEU A 155 1.57 -0.99 -24.47
C LEU A 155 2.52 0.17 -24.78
N LYS A 156 3.49 0.45 -23.88
CA LYS A 156 4.55 1.42 -24.17
C LYS A 156 5.28 1.09 -25.48
N LYS A 157 5.51 -0.20 -25.73
CA LYS A 157 6.11 -0.65 -27.00
C LYS A 157 5.18 -0.39 -28.20
N ASP A 158 3.89 -0.68 -28.06
CA ASP A 158 2.89 -0.46 -29.11
C ASP A 158 2.67 1.02 -29.40
N ILE A 159 2.59 1.86 -28.36
CA ILE A 159 2.55 3.33 -28.48
C ILE A 159 3.78 3.84 -29.24
N GLY A 160 4.99 3.35 -28.88
CA GLY A 160 6.22 3.70 -29.57
C GLY A 160 6.20 3.34 -31.07
N ARG A 161 5.65 2.16 -31.40
CA ARG A 161 5.48 1.70 -32.81
C ARG A 161 4.48 2.60 -33.57
N LEU A 162 3.34 2.90 -32.95
CA LEU A 162 2.32 3.77 -33.55
C LEU A 162 2.85 5.21 -33.74
N SER A 163 3.51 5.76 -32.74
CA SER A 163 4.15 7.07 -32.83
C SER A 163 5.19 7.14 -33.95
N SER A 164 6.04 6.13 -34.04
CA SER A 164 7.06 6.03 -35.12
C SER A 164 6.41 5.90 -36.49
N SER A 165 5.28 5.19 -36.58
CA SER A 165 4.51 5.04 -37.83
C SER A 165 3.84 6.36 -38.22
N ALA A 166 3.22 7.07 -37.28
CA ALA A 166 2.62 8.38 -37.52
C ALA A 166 3.66 9.37 -38.03
N LYS A 167 4.81 9.49 -37.33
CA LYS A 167 5.92 10.37 -37.76
C LYS A 167 6.40 10.07 -39.19
N ARG A 168 6.58 8.80 -39.54
CA ARG A 168 6.99 8.41 -40.91
C ARG A 168 5.94 8.79 -41.94
N THR A 169 4.67 8.61 -41.63
CA THR A 169 3.57 8.97 -42.53
C THR A 169 3.47 10.48 -42.72
N THR A 170 3.69 11.28 -41.67
CA THR A 170 3.73 12.73 -41.74
C THR A 170 4.89 13.21 -42.61
N VAL A 171 6.12 12.74 -42.34
CA VAL A 171 7.31 13.09 -43.13
C VAL A 171 7.12 12.73 -44.62
N TRP A 172 6.52 11.57 -44.89
CA TRP A 172 6.24 11.19 -46.27
C TRP A 172 5.15 12.05 -46.94
N SER A 173 4.11 12.42 -46.18
CA SER A 173 3.09 13.39 -46.65
C SER A 173 3.70 14.74 -47.01
N ASP A 174 4.58 15.26 -46.14
CA ASP A 174 5.28 16.56 -46.37
C ASP A 174 6.22 16.46 -47.56
N SER A 175 6.92 15.36 -47.72
CA SER A 175 7.78 15.12 -48.91
C SER A 175 6.98 15.06 -50.20
N VAL A 176 5.79 14.44 -50.18
CA VAL A 176 4.88 14.40 -51.36
C VAL A 176 4.29 15.79 -51.62
N GLU A 177 3.94 16.55 -50.57
CA GLU A 177 3.47 17.92 -50.73
C GLU A 177 4.54 18.86 -51.31
N SER A 178 5.79 18.75 -50.83
CA SER A 178 6.90 19.56 -51.34
C SER A 178 7.21 19.25 -52.81
N SER A 179 6.96 18.02 -53.26
CA SER A 179 7.14 17.62 -54.65
C SER A 179 6.18 18.31 -55.66
N LYS A 180 5.10 18.96 -55.17
CA LYS A 180 4.21 19.80 -56.01
C LYS A 180 4.92 20.95 -56.73
N HIS A 181 5.99 21.44 -56.14
CA HIS A 181 6.74 22.61 -56.66
C HIS A 181 8.01 22.20 -57.42
N GLY A 182 8.28 20.87 -57.51
CA GLY A 182 9.41 20.34 -58.24
C GLY A 182 9.14 20.19 -59.73
N THR A 183 10.14 20.50 -60.57
CA THR A 183 10.13 20.21 -62.02
C THR A 183 10.55 18.76 -62.20
N THR A 184 9.78 18.00 -62.97
CA THR A 184 10.20 16.66 -63.40
C THR A 184 11.24 16.79 -64.52
N ASN A 185 12.27 15.93 -64.52
CA ASN A 185 13.32 15.88 -65.56
C ASN A 185 12.79 15.65 -66.99
N SER A 186 11.49 15.29 -67.11
CA SER A 186 10.83 15.03 -68.40
C SER A 186 10.01 16.22 -68.94
N GLY A 187 10.06 17.42 -68.34
CA GLY A 187 9.34 18.62 -68.78
C GLY A 187 7.82 18.55 -68.65
N SER A 188 7.26 17.47 -68.18
CA SER A 188 5.81 17.31 -67.98
C SER A 188 5.36 17.99 -66.69
N LYS A 189 4.27 18.81 -66.70
CA LYS A 189 3.69 19.41 -65.50
C LYS A 189 3.08 18.36 -64.60
N LEU A 190 3.53 18.27 -63.35
CA LEU A 190 2.91 17.41 -62.33
C LEU A 190 1.43 17.85 -62.15
N ASP A 191 0.55 16.85 -62.06
CA ASP A 191 -0.83 17.10 -61.64
C ASP A 191 -0.88 17.45 -60.16
N LYS A 192 -0.93 18.78 -59.88
CA LYS A 192 -0.98 19.33 -58.50
C LYS A 192 -2.18 18.83 -57.73
N GLY A 193 -3.29 18.53 -58.40
CA GLY A 193 -4.51 18.00 -57.77
C GLY A 193 -4.31 16.58 -57.20
N TYR A 194 -3.71 15.71 -58.00
CA TYR A 194 -3.41 14.35 -57.62
C TYR A 194 -2.40 14.27 -56.42
N VAL A 195 -1.34 15.05 -56.49
CA VAL A 195 -0.33 15.12 -55.42
C VAL A 195 -0.94 15.66 -54.15
N GLY A 196 -1.78 16.70 -54.20
CA GLY A 196 -2.49 17.22 -53.04
C GLY A 196 -3.46 16.23 -52.41
N HIS A 197 -4.22 15.50 -53.23
CA HIS A 197 -5.11 14.47 -52.74
C HIS A 197 -4.34 13.32 -52.03
N LYS A 198 -3.20 12.93 -52.56
CA LYS A 198 -2.33 11.91 -51.97
C LYS A 198 -1.75 12.36 -50.62
N ALA A 199 -1.26 13.62 -50.53
CA ALA A 199 -0.79 14.18 -49.27
C ALA A 199 -1.92 14.28 -48.21
N ALA A 200 -3.10 14.78 -48.59
CA ALA A 200 -4.27 14.86 -47.69
C ALA A 200 -4.70 13.48 -47.17
N LYS A 201 -4.67 12.44 -48.03
CA LYS A 201 -4.98 11.03 -47.58
C LYS A 201 -3.96 10.52 -46.57
N MET A 202 -2.69 10.85 -46.70
CA MET A 202 -1.65 10.48 -45.77
C MET A 202 -1.75 11.23 -44.44
N MET A 203 -2.02 12.51 -44.45
CA MET A 203 -2.30 13.33 -43.26
C MET A 203 -3.49 12.76 -42.48
N LYS A 204 -4.57 12.38 -43.17
CA LYS A 204 -5.72 11.75 -42.53
C LYS A 204 -5.35 10.42 -41.86
N ARG A 205 -4.46 9.60 -42.46
CA ARG A 205 -3.95 8.37 -41.86
C ARG A 205 -3.10 8.68 -40.63
N ALA A 206 -2.20 9.66 -40.66
CA ALA A 206 -1.38 10.05 -39.51
C ALA A 206 -2.27 10.49 -38.34
N LYS A 207 -3.26 11.37 -38.57
CA LYS A 207 -4.22 11.81 -37.55
C LYS A 207 -5.01 10.65 -36.94
N ASN A 208 -5.44 9.68 -37.74
CA ASN A 208 -6.13 8.49 -37.23
C ASN A 208 -5.23 7.63 -36.33
N ILE A 209 -3.92 7.55 -36.64
CA ILE A 209 -2.95 6.81 -35.80
C ILE A 209 -2.71 7.57 -34.51
N GLU A 210 -2.56 8.89 -34.54
CA GLU A 210 -2.42 9.75 -33.36
C GLU A 210 -3.64 9.64 -32.43
N SER A 211 -4.86 9.72 -32.99
CA SER A 211 -6.09 9.54 -32.20
C SER A 211 -6.12 8.19 -31.50
N ARG A 212 -5.85 7.09 -32.20
CA ARG A 212 -5.77 5.75 -31.59
C ARG A 212 -4.69 5.66 -30.52
N GLN A 213 -3.57 6.33 -30.73
CA GLN A 213 -2.50 6.40 -29.73
C GLN A 213 -2.98 7.12 -28.47
N GLN A 214 -3.69 8.24 -28.60
CA GLN A 214 -4.23 8.98 -27.47
C GLN A 214 -5.27 8.16 -26.71
N ASP A 215 -6.20 7.52 -27.40
CA ASP A 215 -7.20 6.63 -26.80
C ASP A 215 -6.51 5.51 -25.99
N MET A 216 -5.46 4.90 -26.54
CA MET A 216 -4.66 3.89 -25.85
C MET A 216 -3.92 4.44 -24.64
N ILE A 217 -3.40 5.67 -24.67
CA ILE A 217 -2.76 6.32 -23.53
C ILE A 217 -3.79 6.57 -22.43
N ASP A 218 -4.97 7.06 -22.77
CA ASP A 218 -6.03 7.37 -21.81
C ASP A 218 -6.57 6.11 -21.14
N GLU A 219 -6.77 5.04 -21.88
CA GLU A 219 -7.16 3.72 -21.33
C GLU A 219 -6.13 3.21 -20.31
N LYS A 220 -4.85 3.33 -20.63
CA LYS A 220 -3.77 2.87 -19.74
C LYS A 220 -3.52 3.78 -18.56
N SER A 221 -3.75 5.06 -18.69
CA SER A 221 -3.61 5.97 -17.54
C SER A 221 -4.53 5.57 -16.38
N LYS A 222 -5.65 4.89 -16.71
CA LYS A 222 -6.61 4.33 -15.72
C LYS A 222 -6.06 3.08 -15.03
N LEU A 223 -5.32 2.23 -15.74
CA LEU A 223 -4.74 1.00 -15.18
C LEU A 223 -3.54 1.28 -14.25
N LEU A 224 -2.72 2.30 -14.57
CA LEU A 224 -1.55 2.67 -13.77
C LEU A 224 -1.86 3.27 -12.41
N LYS A 225 -3.10 3.59 -12.10
CA LYS A 225 -3.48 4.29 -10.86
C LYS A 225 -3.25 3.48 -9.59
N ASN A 226 -3.11 2.16 -9.68
CA ASN A 226 -2.98 1.25 -8.53
C ASN A 226 -1.55 0.76 -8.29
N ILE A 227 -0.60 1.06 -9.19
CA ILE A 227 0.80 0.65 -9.00
C ILE A 227 1.51 1.69 -8.11
N GLU A 228 1.88 1.30 -6.91
CA GLU A 228 2.81 2.06 -6.10
C GLU A 228 4.21 1.96 -6.70
N SER A 229 4.75 3.09 -7.16
CA SER A 229 6.16 3.16 -7.51
C SER A 229 6.96 3.22 -6.22
N ASN A 230 7.58 2.12 -5.82
CA ASN A 230 8.62 2.14 -4.80
C ASN A 230 9.78 2.96 -5.33
N GLU A 231 9.85 4.23 -4.94
CA GLU A 231 11.05 5.01 -5.14
C GLU A 231 12.14 4.39 -4.26
N SER A 232 13.14 3.79 -4.88
CA SER A 232 14.29 3.27 -4.17
C SER A 232 14.98 4.42 -3.43
N LEU A 233 15.09 4.32 -2.12
CA LEU A 233 15.89 5.24 -1.32
C LEU A 233 17.32 5.24 -1.87
N LYS A 234 17.72 6.32 -2.51
CA LYS A 234 19.10 6.52 -2.95
C LYS A 234 19.92 6.99 -1.74
N ILE A 235 20.41 6.05 -0.97
CA ILE A 235 21.39 6.35 0.07
C ILE A 235 22.72 6.53 -0.66
N ALA A 236 23.20 7.76 -0.76
CA ALA A 236 24.57 8.04 -1.17
C ALA A 236 25.49 7.77 0.03
N PRO A 237 26.34 6.72 0.00
CA PRO A 237 27.26 6.48 1.11
C PRO A 237 28.25 7.63 1.19
N LEU A 238 28.39 8.23 2.37
CA LEU A 238 29.48 9.16 2.63
C LEU A 238 30.81 8.40 2.49
N THR A 239 31.67 8.87 1.62
CA THR A 239 33.03 8.32 1.46
C THR A 239 33.83 8.61 2.76
N ILE A 240 34.04 7.57 3.55
CA ILE A 240 34.84 7.66 4.76
C ILE A 240 36.27 7.28 4.42
N TYR A 241 37.19 8.26 4.48
CA TYR A 241 38.60 8.06 4.18
C TYR A 241 39.41 7.46 5.35
N LYS A 242 38.76 7.24 6.52
CA LYS A 242 39.43 6.64 7.70
C LYS A 242 39.46 5.11 7.57
N LYS A 243 40.68 4.54 7.71
CA LYS A 243 40.91 3.08 7.66
C LYS A 243 40.29 2.32 8.86
N LYS A 244 40.09 2.99 10.01
CA LYS A 244 39.45 2.45 11.22
C LYS A 244 38.25 3.32 11.58
N LEU A 245 37.05 2.70 11.68
CA LEU A 245 35.82 3.37 12.07
C LEU A 245 35.53 3.27 13.55
N VAL A 246 35.92 2.17 14.18
CA VAL A 246 35.75 1.92 15.61
C VAL A 246 36.97 1.13 16.09
N GLU A 247 37.54 1.49 17.22
CA GLU A 247 38.59 0.75 17.94
C GLU A 247 38.08 0.52 19.36
N LEU A 248 37.91 -0.73 19.75
CA LEU A 248 37.61 -1.12 21.13
C LEU A 248 38.90 -1.51 21.80
N THR A 249 39.37 -0.71 22.75
CA THR A 249 40.50 -1.01 23.62
C THR A 249 39.97 -1.33 25.01
N ASP A 250 40.36 -2.50 25.53
CA ASP A 250 40.08 -2.98 26.89
C ASP A 250 38.57 -3.13 27.22
N VAL A 251 38.01 -4.24 26.75
CA VAL A 251 36.69 -4.79 27.20
C VAL A 251 36.94 -5.94 28.16
#